data_a9e6bf0f284d9a66aa0cd7ec1595e52e
#
_entry.id   a9e6bf0f284d9a66aa0cd7ec1595e52e
#
_cell.length_a   1.000
_cell.length_b   1.000
_cell.length_c   1.000
_cell.angle_alpha   90.00
_cell.angle_beta   90.00
_cell.angle_gamma   90.00
#
_symmetry.space_group_name_H-M   'P 1'
#
loop_
_entity.id
_entity.type
_entity.pdbx_description
1 polymer ?
#
loop_
_entity_poly.entity_id
_entity_poly.type
_entity_poly.pdbx_seq_one_letter_code
_entity_poly.pdbx_strand_id
1 'polypeptide(L)'
;MKKSLLFIALLTICNLNAQLFECIGDETAGIGTAGPYLCNGYDLMAQITLTEFDAALDLGPATPPSTGSDSWGWTDPASGREFAIMSFTEGFAFVEITDPENPVITASVPITSTDVQRLWRDVKVYNNHAFMVGEDADQGMKVFNLNRLLTVTNPPEIFEPDTFFQGFGSAHNIAINEDSGYAYPIGAREFGGSGQVNGGGPIFINIQNPVNPVIEGGYDSTDDMVNSYTHDAQVVIYDGPDTDYTGQEIYMGANESTMIIADITDKSNPQYISDISYASATYTHQGWFSKDKRYFLMGDELDEIMNGLPTRIAVYNVEDLDNPFVHFIWEGPTTATDHNMYIIDDTLYLANYAAGMRVLDISDIDNMNFVEIGFFDTLPGNDVAGTASAWNVYPYFPSGNLIISDVAEGLFIVKKTENLSVEDINKTNVTMFPNPAKNTTNITVDGNVIQSIKVSDVLGKEIFMVSSLNSDTFTLNTSNFQTGVYLITINDNVTKKLIIE
;
A
#
# COMPACT_ATOMS: atom_id res chain seq x y z
N MET A 1 2.83 65.11 -10.82
CA MET A 1 3.48 63.92 -11.42
C MET A 1 3.43 62.81 -10.40
N LYS A 2 2.47 61.89 -10.53
CA LYS A 2 2.37 60.69 -9.67
C LYS A 2 3.16 59.57 -10.35
N LYS A 3 4.20 59.07 -9.69
CA LYS A 3 4.95 57.89 -10.12
C LYS A 3 4.19 56.65 -9.61
N SER A 4 3.59 55.88 -10.51
CA SER A 4 3.08 54.57 -10.22
C SER A 4 4.26 53.59 -10.18
N LEU A 5 4.53 52.99 -9.05
CA LEU A 5 5.39 51.84 -8.93
C LEU A 5 4.58 50.61 -9.39
N LEU A 6 5.04 49.99 -10.45
CA LEU A 6 4.57 48.68 -10.90
C LEU A 6 5.32 47.61 -10.07
N PHE A 7 4.60 46.96 -9.17
CA PHE A 7 5.12 45.75 -8.48
C PHE A 7 4.94 44.60 -9.46
N ILE A 8 6.05 44.13 -10.04
CA ILE A 8 6.09 42.83 -10.74
C ILE A 8 6.29 41.77 -9.65
N ALA A 9 5.20 41.04 -9.33
CA ALA A 9 5.31 39.83 -8.55
C ALA A 9 6.01 38.78 -9.43
N LEU A 10 7.25 38.45 -9.09
CA LEU A 10 7.90 37.24 -9.61
C LEU A 10 7.16 36.05 -8.98
N LEU A 11 6.32 35.38 -9.74
CA LEU A 11 5.92 34.02 -9.43
C LEU A 11 7.18 33.15 -9.60
N THR A 12 7.79 32.77 -8.51
CA THR A 12 8.68 31.63 -8.46
C THR A 12 7.82 30.38 -8.60
N ILE A 13 7.67 29.90 -9.82
CA ILE A 13 7.22 28.53 -10.06
C ILE A 13 8.36 27.67 -9.51
N CYS A 14 8.17 27.06 -8.34
CA CYS A 14 8.99 25.94 -7.92
C CYS A 14 8.73 24.82 -8.95
N ASN A 15 9.60 24.71 -9.94
CA ASN A 15 9.66 23.50 -10.73
C ASN A 15 10.19 22.42 -9.79
N LEU A 16 9.28 21.60 -9.25
CA LEU A 16 9.62 20.28 -8.75
C LEU A 16 10.31 19.60 -9.93
N ASN A 17 11.62 19.37 -9.83
CA ASN A 17 12.32 18.55 -10.79
C ASN A 17 11.95 17.10 -10.46
N ALA A 18 10.80 16.67 -10.95
CA ALA A 18 10.47 15.27 -10.99
C ALA A 18 11.57 14.57 -11.78
N GLN A 19 12.28 13.69 -11.14
CA GLN A 19 13.34 12.93 -11.77
C GLN A 19 12.99 11.46 -11.56
N LEU A 20 12.41 10.85 -12.61
CA LEU A 20 12.25 9.39 -12.68
C LEU A 20 13.63 8.75 -12.51
N PHE A 21 13.78 7.87 -11.53
CA PHE A 21 14.93 7.00 -11.38
C PHE A 21 14.47 5.55 -11.53
N GLU A 22 14.77 4.96 -12.68
CA GLU A 22 14.59 3.52 -12.89
C GLU A 22 15.48 2.73 -11.91
N CYS A 23 14.97 1.62 -11.40
CA CYS A 23 15.74 0.69 -10.58
C CYS A 23 16.69 -0.10 -11.47
N ILE A 24 17.93 0.37 -11.57
CA ILE A 24 18.95 -0.22 -12.40
C ILE A 24 19.92 -1.02 -11.54
N GLY A 25 20.04 -2.31 -11.78
CA GLY A 25 20.94 -3.19 -11.03
C GLY A 25 21.35 -4.43 -11.78
N ASP A 26 22.16 -5.26 -11.14
CA ASP A 26 22.51 -6.57 -11.62
C ASP A 26 21.35 -7.54 -11.30
N GLU A 27 20.62 -7.96 -12.32
CA GLU A 27 19.50 -8.92 -12.21
C GLU A 27 19.90 -10.21 -11.46
N THR A 28 21.20 -10.54 -11.42
CA THR A 28 21.70 -11.71 -10.71
C THR A 28 21.92 -11.48 -9.22
N ALA A 29 22.08 -10.22 -8.79
CA ALA A 29 22.30 -9.84 -7.40
C ALA A 29 21.02 -9.46 -6.66
N GLY A 30 19.92 -9.17 -7.40
CA GLY A 30 18.64 -8.75 -6.80
C GLY A 30 18.70 -7.39 -6.09
N ILE A 31 19.73 -6.58 -6.38
CA ILE A 31 19.93 -5.26 -5.79
C ILE A 31 20.27 -4.28 -6.90
N GLY A 32 19.48 -3.21 -7.02
CA GLY A 32 19.69 -2.09 -7.91
C GLY A 32 19.74 -0.77 -7.16
N THR A 33 19.81 0.32 -7.92
CA THR A 33 19.66 1.68 -7.39
C THR A 33 18.69 2.49 -8.24
N ALA A 34 17.80 3.22 -7.56
CA ALA A 34 16.95 4.24 -8.15
C ALA A 34 17.39 5.59 -7.58
N GLY A 35 18.26 6.31 -8.31
CA GLY A 35 18.95 7.48 -7.77
C GLY A 35 19.87 7.10 -6.60
N PRO A 36 19.73 7.73 -5.41
CA PRO A 36 20.53 7.39 -4.24
C PRO A 36 20.00 6.18 -3.46
N TYR A 37 18.80 5.68 -3.79
CA TYR A 37 18.09 4.66 -3.02
C TYR A 37 18.38 3.26 -3.55
N LEU A 38 18.50 2.27 -2.63
CA LEU A 38 18.60 0.87 -3.02
C LEU A 38 17.22 0.34 -3.37
N CYS A 39 17.14 -0.54 -4.35
CA CYS A 39 15.89 -1.08 -4.84
C CYS A 39 16.02 -2.49 -5.40
N ASN A 40 14.90 -3.17 -5.49
CA ASN A 40 14.71 -4.38 -6.29
C ASN A 40 13.32 -4.34 -6.92
N GLY A 41 13.25 -4.15 -8.24
CA GLY A 41 12.01 -4.19 -8.99
C GLY A 41 11.02 -3.05 -8.75
N TYR A 42 11.48 -1.91 -8.16
CA TYR A 42 10.67 -0.71 -7.96
C TYR A 42 11.42 0.56 -8.36
N ASP A 43 10.84 1.33 -9.27
CA ASP A 43 11.34 2.61 -9.74
C ASP A 43 10.88 3.73 -8.81
N LEU A 44 11.73 4.74 -8.61
CA LEU A 44 11.34 5.99 -7.96
C LEU A 44 10.73 6.92 -9.00
N MET A 45 9.43 7.16 -8.88
CA MET A 45 8.73 8.11 -9.75
C MET A 45 8.96 9.54 -9.29
N ALA A 46 8.80 9.81 -7.99
CA ALA A 46 9.10 11.11 -7.37
C ALA A 46 9.27 10.96 -5.86
N GLN A 47 9.93 11.95 -5.25
CA GLN A 47 9.96 12.20 -3.82
C GLN A 47 9.51 13.64 -3.55
N ILE A 48 8.71 13.84 -2.51
CA ILE A 48 8.39 15.16 -1.97
C ILE A 48 8.91 15.19 -0.54
N THR A 49 9.94 15.97 -0.33
CA THR A 49 10.59 16.10 0.97
C THR A 49 9.73 16.87 1.98
N LEU A 50 9.95 16.67 3.27
CA LEU A 50 9.29 17.46 4.31
C LEU A 50 9.54 18.97 4.14
N THR A 51 10.74 19.35 3.69
CA THR A 51 11.07 20.77 3.41
C THR A 51 10.22 21.33 2.26
N GLU A 52 9.91 20.54 1.25
CA GLU A 52 9.03 20.96 0.15
C GLU A 52 7.59 21.09 0.61
N PHE A 53 7.10 20.19 1.46
CA PHE A 53 5.79 20.33 2.09
C PHE A 53 5.70 21.59 2.95
N ASP A 54 6.68 21.84 3.81
CA ASP A 54 6.73 23.04 4.67
C ASP A 54 6.72 24.31 3.82
N ALA A 55 7.51 24.36 2.77
CA ALA A 55 7.59 25.52 1.88
C ALA A 55 6.30 25.75 1.07
N ALA A 56 5.62 24.68 0.66
CA ALA A 56 4.39 24.77 -0.13
C ALA A 56 3.18 25.14 0.71
N LEU A 57 3.08 24.59 1.92
CA LEU A 57 1.90 24.72 2.76
C LEU A 57 1.98 25.86 3.77
N ASP A 58 3.14 26.54 3.88
CA ASP A 58 3.39 27.63 4.86
C ASP A 58 2.96 27.20 6.29
N LEU A 59 3.34 25.97 6.67
CA LEU A 59 2.96 25.36 7.95
C LEU A 59 3.58 26.09 9.16
N GLY A 60 4.35 27.12 8.91
CA GLY A 60 5.03 27.94 9.90
C GLY A 60 6.39 27.36 10.32
N PRO A 61 7.14 28.05 11.17
CA PRO A 61 8.41 27.54 11.67
C PRO A 61 8.13 26.42 12.67
N ALA A 62 8.06 25.19 12.18
CA ALA A 62 7.99 24.02 13.04
C ALA A 62 9.23 23.96 13.94
N THR A 63 9.01 23.80 15.23
CA THR A 63 10.10 23.59 16.19
C THR A 63 9.71 22.45 17.14
N PRO A 64 10.12 21.24 16.88
CA PRO A 64 11.08 20.74 15.87
C PRO A 64 10.54 20.78 14.44
N PRO A 65 11.41 20.51 13.42
CA PRO A 65 10.95 20.40 12.03
C PRO A 65 9.79 19.42 11.91
N SER A 66 8.91 19.65 10.94
CA SER A 66 7.84 18.71 10.59
C SER A 66 8.36 17.29 10.49
N THR A 67 7.58 16.34 10.96
CA THR A 67 7.84 14.91 10.78
C THR A 67 6.65 14.27 10.11
N GLY A 68 6.90 13.33 9.21
CA GLY A 68 5.87 12.52 8.59
C GLY A 68 5.39 11.40 9.51
N SER A 69 4.19 10.89 9.27
CA SER A 69 3.66 9.69 9.89
C SER A 69 2.81 8.88 8.90
N ASP A 70 1.62 8.46 9.25
CA ASP A 70 0.81 7.60 8.41
C ASP A 70 0.38 8.24 7.08
N SER A 71 -0.05 7.42 6.15
CA SER A 71 -0.53 7.83 4.85
C SER A 71 -1.64 6.91 4.35
N TRP A 72 -2.45 7.43 3.45
CA TRP A 72 -3.47 6.66 2.74
C TRP A 72 -3.59 7.14 1.30
N GLY A 73 -4.43 6.48 0.50
CA GLY A 73 -4.69 6.87 -0.86
C GLY A 73 -6.16 7.08 -1.15
N TRP A 74 -6.45 7.87 -2.16
CA TRP A 74 -7.77 8.02 -2.74
C TRP A 74 -7.69 8.11 -4.26
N THR A 75 -8.55 7.36 -4.93
CA THR A 75 -8.76 7.46 -6.37
C THR A 75 -10.17 8.00 -6.60
N ASP A 76 -10.29 9.13 -7.31
CA ASP A 76 -11.60 9.63 -7.71
C ASP A 76 -12.29 8.63 -8.66
N PRO A 77 -13.42 8.04 -8.26
CA PRO A 77 -14.06 7.00 -9.08
C PRO A 77 -14.61 7.51 -10.41
N ALA A 78 -14.77 8.82 -10.57
CA ALA A 78 -15.34 9.41 -11.78
C ALA A 78 -14.26 9.75 -12.82
N SER A 79 -13.13 10.29 -12.40
CA SER A 79 -12.05 10.72 -13.30
C SER A 79 -10.84 9.79 -13.33
N GLY A 80 -10.68 8.91 -12.31
CA GLY A 80 -9.50 8.09 -12.13
C GLY A 80 -8.29 8.88 -11.61
N ARG A 81 -8.45 10.14 -11.18
CA ARG A 81 -7.37 10.90 -10.54
C ARG A 81 -7.00 10.28 -9.21
N GLU A 82 -5.72 10.17 -8.95
CA GLU A 82 -5.15 9.54 -7.76
C GLU A 82 -4.52 10.58 -6.84
N PHE A 83 -4.78 10.44 -5.55
CA PHE A 83 -4.27 11.35 -4.52
C PHE A 83 -3.66 10.56 -3.37
N ALA A 84 -2.42 10.88 -3.03
CA ALA A 84 -1.80 10.48 -1.78
C ALA A 84 -2.27 11.42 -0.66
N ILE A 85 -2.54 10.87 0.51
CA ILE A 85 -2.82 11.60 1.73
C ILE A 85 -1.69 11.30 2.69
N MET A 86 -0.95 12.31 3.12
CA MET A 86 0.15 12.17 4.06
C MET A 86 -0.11 12.98 5.32
N SER A 87 0.11 12.39 6.47
CA SER A 87 0.00 13.06 7.76
C SER A 87 1.35 13.57 8.25
N PHE A 88 1.31 14.70 8.95
CA PHE A 88 2.45 15.40 9.56
C PHE A 88 2.11 15.86 10.95
N THR A 89 3.12 16.31 11.67
CA THR A 89 2.93 16.97 12.97
C THR A 89 1.95 18.15 12.91
N GLU A 90 1.86 18.86 11.78
CA GLU A 90 1.01 20.07 11.61
C GLU A 90 -0.36 19.79 10.98
N GLY A 91 -0.59 18.58 10.46
CA GLY A 91 -1.86 18.24 9.80
C GLY A 91 -1.76 17.17 8.75
N PHE A 92 -2.57 17.31 7.71
CA PHE A 92 -2.67 16.36 6.60
C PHE A 92 -2.51 17.09 5.27
N ALA A 93 -1.70 16.56 4.38
CA ALA A 93 -1.55 17.05 3.02
C ALA A 93 -2.14 16.07 2.00
N PHE A 94 -2.65 16.62 0.90
CA PHE A 94 -3.20 15.89 -0.21
C PHE A 94 -2.36 16.19 -1.46
N VAL A 95 -1.82 15.15 -2.05
CA VAL A 95 -0.93 15.23 -3.21
C VAL A 95 -1.55 14.51 -4.38
N GLU A 96 -1.81 15.17 -5.47
CA GLU A 96 -2.21 14.51 -6.72
C GLU A 96 -1.02 13.79 -7.32
N ILE A 97 -1.16 12.51 -7.56
CA ILE A 97 -0.14 11.61 -8.12
C ILE A 97 -0.63 10.90 -9.39
N THR A 98 -1.67 11.42 -10.04
CA THR A 98 -2.17 10.90 -11.33
C THR A 98 -1.06 10.85 -12.38
N ASP A 99 -0.19 11.86 -12.39
CA ASP A 99 1.11 11.83 -13.04
C ASP A 99 2.17 11.63 -11.94
N PRO A 100 2.65 10.40 -11.71
CA PRO A 100 3.53 10.12 -10.57
C PRO A 100 4.92 10.74 -10.71
N GLU A 101 5.33 11.11 -11.93
CA GLU A 101 6.59 11.81 -12.17
C GLU A 101 6.49 13.31 -11.88
N ASN A 102 5.28 13.87 -11.86
CA ASN A 102 5.02 15.28 -11.61
C ASN A 102 3.92 15.45 -10.55
N PRO A 103 4.13 15.00 -9.31
CA PRO A 103 3.13 15.09 -8.25
C PRO A 103 2.85 16.56 -7.91
N VAL A 104 1.61 16.84 -7.48
CA VAL A 104 1.19 18.19 -7.12
C VAL A 104 0.65 18.20 -5.70
N ILE A 105 1.31 18.94 -4.80
CA ILE A 105 0.74 19.23 -3.48
C ILE A 105 -0.51 20.07 -3.70
N THR A 106 -1.69 19.45 -3.56
CA THR A 106 -2.96 20.03 -3.95
C THR A 106 -3.60 20.84 -2.84
N ALA A 107 -3.54 20.31 -1.61
CA ALA A 107 -4.18 20.94 -0.46
C ALA A 107 -3.65 20.43 0.87
N SER A 108 -4.08 21.08 1.95
CA SER A 108 -3.89 20.59 3.31
C SER A 108 -5.11 20.86 4.20
N VAL A 109 -5.23 20.05 5.26
CA VAL A 109 -6.12 20.28 6.40
C VAL A 109 -5.24 20.34 7.65
N PRO A 110 -5.03 21.53 8.25
CA PRO A 110 -4.17 21.67 9.43
C PRO A 110 -4.83 21.11 10.69
N ILE A 111 -3.99 20.84 11.71
CA ILE A 111 -4.50 20.59 13.06
C ILE A 111 -5.06 21.87 13.67
N THR A 112 -5.90 21.70 14.69
CA THR A 112 -6.50 22.82 15.42
C THR A 112 -5.84 23.08 16.77
N SER A 113 -5.02 22.15 17.26
CA SER A 113 -4.30 22.29 18.54
C SER A 113 -3.12 23.26 18.41
N THR A 114 -2.94 24.09 19.44
CA THR A 114 -1.76 24.94 19.61
C THR A 114 -0.76 24.35 20.61
N ASP A 115 -1.06 23.18 21.15
CA ASP A 115 -0.23 22.48 22.12
C ASP A 115 0.94 21.73 21.47
N VAL A 116 1.64 20.91 22.23
CA VAL A 116 2.76 20.10 21.73
C VAL A 116 2.25 19.22 20.59
N GLN A 117 2.76 19.46 19.40
CA GLN A 117 2.43 18.68 18.21
C GLN A 117 2.92 17.26 18.40
N ARG A 118 2.03 16.29 18.14
CA ARG A 118 2.33 14.88 18.21
C ARG A 118 2.63 14.31 16.83
N LEU A 119 3.54 13.36 16.77
CA LEU A 119 3.87 12.65 15.54
C LEU A 119 2.71 11.75 15.07
N TRP A 120 2.13 11.00 16.01
CA TRP A 120 1.17 9.93 15.73
C TRP A 120 -0.16 10.46 15.21
N ARG A 121 -0.40 10.20 13.92
CA ARG A 121 -1.64 10.51 13.19
C ARG A 121 -1.93 9.41 12.23
N ASP A 122 -3.22 9.18 11.99
CA ASP A 122 -3.67 8.22 11.01
C ASP A 122 -4.83 8.78 10.18
N VAL A 123 -4.99 8.26 8.96
CA VAL A 123 -6.04 8.62 8.02
C VAL A 123 -6.49 7.41 7.24
N LYS A 124 -7.82 7.25 7.12
CA LYS A 124 -8.44 6.27 6.23
C LYS A 124 -9.51 6.96 5.38
N VAL A 125 -9.95 6.31 4.33
CA VAL A 125 -10.91 6.87 3.37
C VAL A 125 -12.15 5.99 3.29
N TYR A 126 -13.32 6.63 3.29
CA TYR A 126 -14.59 5.99 3.02
C TYR A 126 -15.51 6.94 2.26
N ASN A 127 -16.22 6.45 1.23
CA ASN A 127 -17.21 7.18 0.46
C ASN A 127 -16.76 8.61 0.08
N ASN A 128 -15.57 8.71 -0.54
CA ASN A 128 -14.92 9.96 -0.97
C ASN A 128 -14.67 10.97 0.17
N HIS A 129 -14.52 10.51 1.41
CA HIS A 129 -14.14 11.34 2.54
C HIS A 129 -12.93 10.76 3.25
N ALA A 130 -12.00 11.62 3.64
CA ALA A 130 -10.89 11.29 4.52
C ALA A 130 -11.35 11.45 5.98
N PHE A 131 -11.07 10.45 6.79
CA PHE A 131 -11.28 10.43 8.24
C PHE A 131 -9.91 10.46 8.90
N MET A 132 -9.63 11.52 9.63
CA MET A 132 -8.32 11.90 10.12
C MET A 132 -8.33 12.00 11.63
N VAL A 133 -7.42 11.26 12.30
CA VAL A 133 -7.24 11.25 13.75
C VAL A 133 -5.80 11.58 14.13
N GLY A 134 -5.54 11.78 15.40
CA GLY A 134 -4.20 11.97 15.93
C GLY A 134 -4.20 12.06 17.46
N GLU A 135 -3.01 11.99 18.04
CA GLU A 135 -2.82 11.96 19.49
C GLU A 135 -2.78 13.32 20.18
N ASP A 136 -2.85 14.42 19.43
CA ASP A 136 -2.97 15.73 20.07
C ASP A 136 -4.28 15.85 20.85
N ALA A 137 -4.21 16.50 22.00
CA ALA A 137 -5.38 16.68 22.84
C ALA A 137 -6.52 17.38 22.08
N ASP A 138 -7.72 16.84 22.22
CA ASP A 138 -8.96 17.38 21.69
C ASP A 138 -9.00 17.58 20.15
N GLN A 139 -8.20 16.80 19.40
CA GLN A 139 -8.26 16.79 17.95
C GLN A 139 -9.49 16.06 17.41
N GLY A 140 -10.07 15.13 18.17
CA GLY A 140 -11.21 14.33 17.74
C GLY A 140 -10.96 13.63 16.40
N MET A 141 -11.99 13.55 15.57
CA MET A 141 -11.88 13.08 14.19
C MET A 141 -12.30 14.18 13.23
N LYS A 142 -11.43 14.51 12.29
CA LYS A 142 -11.76 15.44 11.19
C LYS A 142 -12.22 14.64 9.99
N VAL A 143 -13.28 15.10 9.34
CA VAL A 143 -13.79 14.52 8.10
C VAL A 143 -13.66 15.54 6.99
N PHE A 144 -13.06 15.14 5.87
CA PHE A 144 -12.84 16.00 4.72
C PHE A 144 -13.35 15.38 3.43
N ASN A 145 -14.19 16.10 2.69
CA ASN A 145 -14.73 15.65 1.41
C ASN A 145 -13.67 15.78 0.30
N LEU A 146 -13.14 14.67 -0.14
CA LEU A 146 -12.05 14.59 -1.13
C LEU A 146 -12.44 15.14 -2.50
N ASN A 147 -13.73 15.17 -2.85
CA ASN A 147 -14.18 15.80 -4.10
C ASN A 147 -13.80 17.29 -4.18
N ARG A 148 -13.54 17.96 -3.05
CA ARG A 148 -13.07 19.35 -3.04
C ARG A 148 -11.71 19.52 -3.70
N LEU A 149 -10.85 18.48 -3.65
CA LEU A 149 -9.54 18.46 -4.31
C LEU A 149 -9.66 18.62 -5.84
N LEU A 150 -10.73 18.09 -6.42
CA LEU A 150 -10.94 18.11 -7.87
C LEU A 150 -11.18 19.52 -8.43
N THR A 151 -11.52 20.48 -7.57
CA THR A 151 -11.85 21.86 -7.92
C THR A 151 -10.74 22.86 -7.62
N VAL A 152 -9.63 22.43 -7.04
CA VAL A 152 -8.47 23.28 -6.75
C VAL A 152 -7.85 23.74 -8.08
N THR A 153 -7.74 25.05 -8.27
CA THR A 153 -7.19 25.65 -9.49
C THR A 153 -5.85 26.34 -9.29
N ASN A 154 -5.52 26.68 -8.04
CA ASN A 154 -4.24 27.30 -7.65
C ASN A 154 -3.66 26.55 -6.44
N PRO A 155 -3.12 25.34 -6.65
CA PRO A 155 -2.58 24.55 -5.56
C PRO A 155 -1.32 25.20 -4.95
N PRO A 156 -1.04 24.98 -3.65
CA PRO A 156 -1.92 24.29 -2.71
C PRO A 156 -3.01 25.20 -2.12
N GLU A 157 -4.12 24.58 -1.68
CA GLU A 157 -5.21 25.26 -0.96
C GLU A 157 -5.32 24.72 0.47
N ILE A 158 -5.46 25.59 1.46
CA ILE A 158 -5.65 25.21 2.87
C ILE A 158 -7.14 25.13 3.14
N PHE A 159 -7.61 23.96 3.60
CA PHE A 159 -9.02 23.70 3.85
C PHE A 159 -9.32 23.51 5.34
N GLU A 160 -10.49 23.97 5.75
CA GLU A 160 -11.12 23.49 6.97
C GLU A 160 -11.82 22.16 6.70
N PRO A 161 -11.86 21.23 7.68
CA PRO A 161 -12.59 19.98 7.55
C PRO A 161 -14.10 20.24 7.39
N ASP A 162 -14.81 19.35 6.72
CA ASP A 162 -16.27 19.43 6.58
C ASP A 162 -17.00 19.08 7.87
N THR A 163 -16.36 18.25 8.71
CA THR A 163 -16.83 17.92 10.06
C THR A 163 -15.66 17.83 11.02
N PHE A 164 -15.84 18.39 12.20
CA PHE A 164 -14.99 18.18 13.35
C PHE A 164 -15.79 17.41 14.41
N PHE A 165 -15.59 16.09 14.46
CA PHE A 165 -16.30 15.20 15.36
C PHE A 165 -15.57 15.10 16.70
N GLN A 166 -16.26 15.48 17.78
CA GLN A 166 -15.71 15.61 19.14
C GLN A 166 -16.28 14.54 20.09
N GLY A 167 -16.67 13.38 19.57
CA GLY A 167 -17.15 12.27 20.39
C GLY A 167 -16.04 11.62 21.23
N PHE A 168 -14.79 11.92 20.93
CA PHE A 168 -13.57 11.59 21.70
C PHE A 168 -12.54 12.68 21.53
N GLY A 169 -11.49 12.70 22.36
CA GLY A 169 -10.49 13.78 22.35
C GLY A 169 -9.33 13.52 21.38
N SER A 170 -8.77 12.33 21.41
CA SER A 170 -7.69 11.90 20.52
C SER A 170 -7.79 10.41 20.22
N ALA A 171 -7.14 9.93 19.16
CA ALA A 171 -6.99 8.52 18.90
C ALA A 171 -5.61 8.25 18.30
N HIS A 172 -5.06 7.07 18.56
CA HIS A 172 -3.79 6.64 18.01
C HIS A 172 -3.93 6.28 16.54
N ASN A 173 -4.81 5.33 16.24
CA ASN A 173 -5.12 4.85 14.87
C ASN A 173 -6.63 4.87 14.60
N ILE A 174 -7.01 4.64 13.34
CA ILE A 174 -8.38 4.47 12.90
C ILE A 174 -8.48 3.35 11.86
N ALA A 175 -9.24 2.30 12.16
CA ALA A 175 -9.65 1.33 11.16
C ALA A 175 -11.00 1.73 10.55
N ILE A 176 -11.25 1.35 9.31
CA ILE A 176 -12.56 1.51 8.65
C ILE A 176 -12.92 0.20 7.97
N ASN A 177 -14.15 -0.26 8.20
CA ASN A 177 -14.77 -1.30 7.40
C ASN A 177 -15.69 -0.62 6.36
N GLU A 178 -15.24 -0.60 5.11
CA GLU A 178 -15.98 0.06 4.04
C GLU A 178 -17.31 -0.64 3.72
N ASP A 179 -17.39 -1.96 3.91
CA ASP A 179 -18.59 -2.75 3.64
C ASP A 179 -19.74 -2.42 4.60
N SER A 180 -19.43 -2.16 5.87
CA SER A 180 -20.42 -1.79 6.88
C SER A 180 -20.65 -0.28 6.98
N GLY A 181 -19.66 0.53 6.58
CA GLY A 181 -19.66 1.98 6.76
C GLY A 181 -19.47 2.39 8.22
N TYR A 182 -18.56 1.70 8.93
CA TYR A 182 -18.15 2.04 10.29
C TYR A 182 -16.67 2.37 10.36
N ALA A 183 -16.35 3.38 11.18
CA ALA A 183 -15.02 3.73 11.59
C ALA A 183 -14.77 3.29 13.05
N TYR A 184 -13.54 2.89 13.32
CA TYR A 184 -13.08 2.35 14.59
C TYR A 184 -11.83 3.12 15.04
N PRO A 185 -11.96 4.33 15.63
CA PRO A 185 -10.84 4.98 16.31
C PRO A 185 -10.37 4.12 17.49
N ILE A 186 -9.06 3.96 17.61
CA ILE A 186 -8.38 3.04 18.52
C ILE A 186 -7.36 3.79 19.35
N GLY A 187 -7.08 3.34 20.58
CA GLY A 187 -6.22 4.07 21.52
C GLY A 187 -6.79 5.42 21.92
N ALA A 188 -8.12 5.56 21.87
CA ALA A 188 -8.79 6.84 22.04
C ALA A 188 -8.83 7.32 23.50
N ARG A 189 -8.79 8.67 23.66
CA ARG A 189 -8.91 9.36 24.94
C ARG A 189 -10.14 10.25 24.97
N GLU A 190 -10.63 10.51 26.17
CA GLU A 190 -11.79 11.38 26.39
C GLU A 190 -11.52 12.81 25.90
N PHE A 191 -12.54 13.46 25.35
CA PHE A 191 -12.50 14.88 25.01
C PHE A 191 -12.44 15.74 26.28
N GLY A 192 -11.48 16.67 26.37
CA GLY A 192 -11.26 17.47 27.57
C GLY A 192 -10.69 16.69 28.75
N GLY A 193 -10.25 15.44 28.54
CA GLY A 193 -9.75 14.56 29.59
C GLY A 193 -8.49 13.80 29.15
N SER A 194 -8.05 12.89 30.02
CA SER A 194 -6.91 11.99 29.75
C SER A 194 -7.25 10.52 29.95
N GLY A 195 -8.50 10.21 30.30
CA GLY A 195 -8.98 8.84 30.43
C GLY A 195 -9.05 8.16 29.07
N GLN A 196 -8.72 6.87 29.03
CA GLN A 196 -8.93 6.05 27.82
C GLN A 196 -10.42 5.75 27.66
N VAL A 197 -10.91 5.84 26.42
CA VAL A 197 -12.25 5.38 26.07
C VAL A 197 -12.17 3.87 25.82
N ASN A 198 -13.08 3.09 26.37
CA ASN A 198 -13.13 1.62 26.24
C ASN A 198 -11.78 0.94 26.61
N GLY A 199 -11.07 1.46 27.63
CA GLY A 199 -9.75 0.95 27.99
C GLY A 199 -8.66 1.13 26.91
N GLY A 200 -8.92 1.88 25.86
CA GLY A 200 -8.08 2.01 24.67
C GLY A 200 -8.49 1.13 23.50
N GLY A 201 -9.54 0.32 23.64
CA GLY A 201 -10.16 -0.44 22.57
C GLY A 201 -10.97 0.45 21.61
N PRO A 202 -11.59 -0.12 20.57
CA PRO A 202 -12.24 0.64 19.52
C PRO A 202 -13.52 1.34 19.98
N ILE A 203 -13.76 2.52 19.42
CA ILE A 203 -15.06 3.18 19.42
C ILE A 203 -15.77 2.84 18.11
N PHE A 204 -17.03 2.45 18.17
CA PHE A 204 -17.82 2.12 16.97
C PHE A 204 -18.57 3.34 16.47
N ILE A 205 -18.17 3.89 15.35
CA ILE A 205 -18.74 5.10 14.78
C ILE A 205 -19.37 4.79 13.43
N ASN A 206 -20.69 4.96 13.33
CA ASN A 206 -21.41 4.90 12.06
C ASN A 206 -21.04 6.11 11.21
N ILE A 207 -20.46 5.86 10.04
CA ILE A 207 -20.01 6.87 9.07
C ILE A 207 -20.71 6.71 7.71
N GLN A 208 -21.80 5.98 7.61
CA GLN A 208 -22.60 5.85 6.39
C GLN A 208 -23.06 7.22 5.86
N ASN A 209 -23.24 8.19 6.75
CA ASN A 209 -23.27 9.60 6.43
C ASN A 209 -21.96 10.25 6.90
N PRO A 210 -20.95 10.40 6.04
CA PRO A 210 -19.61 10.82 6.42
C PRO A 210 -19.55 12.14 7.20
N VAL A 211 -20.41 13.10 6.87
CA VAL A 211 -20.41 14.41 7.51
C VAL A 211 -21.25 14.48 8.79
N ASN A 212 -21.87 13.38 9.19
CA ASN A 212 -22.62 13.28 10.43
C ASN A 212 -22.34 11.94 11.15
N PRO A 213 -21.09 11.71 11.60
CA PRO A 213 -20.71 10.49 12.32
C PRO A 213 -21.50 10.33 13.63
N VAL A 214 -21.84 9.08 13.99
CA VAL A 214 -22.61 8.77 15.20
C VAL A 214 -21.95 7.61 15.96
N ILE A 215 -21.65 7.79 17.25
CA ILE A 215 -21.20 6.69 18.10
C ILE A 215 -22.37 5.74 18.35
N GLU A 216 -22.18 4.46 18.08
CA GLU A 216 -23.18 3.40 18.31
C GLU A 216 -22.70 2.32 19.29
N GLY A 217 -21.45 2.40 19.75
CA GLY A 217 -20.90 1.46 20.71
C GLY A 217 -19.39 1.55 20.81
N GLY A 218 -18.81 0.50 21.36
CA GLY A 218 -17.37 0.31 21.51
C GLY A 218 -17.10 -1.04 22.17
N TYR A 219 -15.83 -1.44 22.22
CA TYR A 219 -15.41 -2.68 22.81
C TYR A 219 -14.26 -2.46 23.78
N ASP A 220 -14.43 -2.95 25.01
CA ASP A 220 -13.43 -2.95 26.07
C ASP A 220 -13.12 -4.40 26.48
N SER A 221 -12.01 -4.95 26.06
CA SER A 221 -11.64 -6.33 26.33
C SER A 221 -11.14 -6.58 27.76
N THR A 222 -11.05 -5.56 28.63
CA THR A 222 -10.71 -5.76 30.06
C THR A 222 -11.71 -6.64 30.77
N ASP A 223 -12.97 -6.62 30.36
CA ASP A 223 -14.01 -7.49 30.89
C ASP A 223 -13.71 -8.98 30.61
N ASP A 224 -12.95 -9.27 29.56
CA ASP A 224 -12.50 -10.60 29.14
C ASP A 224 -11.12 -10.98 29.69
N MET A 225 -10.57 -10.16 30.59
CA MET A 225 -9.25 -10.32 31.23
C MET A 225 -8.05 -10.27 30.23
N VAL A 226 -8.23 -9.64 29.09
CA VAL A 226 -7.18 -9.36 28.11
C VAL A 226 -6.79 -7.89 28.18
N ASN A 227 -5.57 -7.54 27.77
CA ASN A 227 -5.18 -6.12 27.63
C ASN A 227 -6.16 -5.44 26.66
N SER A 228 -6.82 -4.38 27.11
CA SER A 228 -7.84 -3.69 26.32
C SER A 228 -7.27 -2.65 25.37
N TYR A 229 -6.06 -2.17 25.62
CA TYR A 229 -5.44 -1.23 24.69
C TYR A 229 -5.15 -1.92 23.37
N THR A 230 -5.81 -1.45 22.34
CA THR A 230 -5.52 -1.84 20.97
C THR A 230 -4.67 -0.77 20.32
N HIS A 231 -3.59 -1.18 19.67
CA HIS A 231 -2.71 -0.28 18.92
C HIS A 231 -3.26 -0.04 17.51
N ASP A 232 -3.57 -1.11 16.78
CA ASP A 232 -4.22 -1.06 15.46
C ASP A 232 -5.14 -2.26 15.27
N ALA A 233 -5.98 -2.25 14.25
CA ALA A 233 -6.89 -3.34 13.94
C ALA A 233 -7.27 -3.42 12.46
N GLN A 234 -7.63 -4.62 12.03
CA GLN A 234 -8.40 -4.84 10.82
C GLN A 234 -9.82 -5.27 11.17
N VAL A 235 -10.82 -4.69 10.50
CA VAL A 235 -12.24 -5.05 10.67
C VAL A 235 -12.83 -5.43 9.32
N VAL A 236 -13.47 -6.60 9.24
CA VAL A 236 -13.98 -7.14 7.98
C VAL A 236 -15.38 -7.73 8.16
N ILE A 237 -16.19 -7.72 7.10
CA ILE A 237 -17.29 -8.67 6.99
C ILE A 237 -16.66 -10.02 6.66
N TYR A 238 -16.81 -10.99 7.56
CA TYR A 238 -16.09 -12.25 7.45
C TYR A 238 -16.73 -13.18 6.42
N ASP A 239 -15.93 -13.65 5.50
CA ASP A 239 -16.26 -14.64 4.47
C ASP A 239 -15.19 -15.75 4.39
N GLY A 240 -14.42 -15.91 5.48
CA GLY A 240 -13.39 -16.92 5.60
C GLY A 240 -13.93 -18.34 5.87
N PRO A 241 -13.01 -19.29 6.18
CA PRO A 241 -13.36 -20.71 6.32
C PRO A 241 -14.23 -21.05 7.52
N ASP A 242 -14.20 -20.26 8.60
CA ASP A 242 -15.03 -20.50 9.77
C ASP A 242 -16.49 -20.10 9.49
N THR A 243 -17.31 -21.12 9.23
CA THR A 243 -18.71 -20.91 8.81
C THR A 243 -19.62 -20.40 9.92
N ASP A 244 -19.20 -20.49 11.19
CA ASP A 244 -19.96 -20.01 12.32
C ASP A 244 -20.05 -18.48 12.35
N TYR A 245 -19.09 -17.81 11.71
CA TYR A 245 -18.98 -16.36 11.64
C TYR A 245 -19.24 -15.76 10.25
N THR A 246 -19.64 -16.57 9.28
CA THR A 246 -19.89 -16.06 7.91
C THR A 246 -20.90 -14.91 7.90
N GLY A 247 -20.50 -13.76 7.33
CA GLY A 247 -21.31 -12.54 7.23
C GLY A 247 -21.35 -11.70 8.50
N GLN A 248 -20.69 -12.11 9.56
CA GLN A 248 -20.50 -11.31 10.77
C GLN A 248 -19.35 -10.30 10.58
N GLU A 249 -19.38 -9.24 11.35
CA GLU A 249 -18.32 -8.25 11.36
C GLU A 249 -17.29 -8.58 12.42
N ILE A 250 -16.12 -9.02 11.96
CA ILE A 250 -15.05 -9.52 12.82
C ILE A 250 -13.96 -8.47 12.97
N TYR A 251 -13.62 -8.22 14.22
CA TYR A 251 -12.54 -7.34 14.67
C TYR A 251 -11.31 -8.17 15.04
N MET A 252 -10.18 -7.81 14.43
CA MET A 252 -8.86 -8.37 14.70
C MET A 252 -8.00 -7.25 15.29
N GLY A 253 -7.86 -7.23 16.60
CA GLY A 253 -7.14 -6.16 17.31
C GLY A 253 -5.72 -6.56 17.70
N ALA A 254 -4.75 -5.70 17.44
CA ALA A 254 -3.37 -5.83 17.91
C ALA A 254 -3.26 -5.17 19.30
N ASN A 255 -3.29 -5.97 20.37
CA ASN A 255 -3.37 -5.49 21.75
C ASN A 255 -2.01 -5.59 22.46
N GLU A 256 -0.97 -4.97 21.87
CA GLU A 256 0.42 -4.90 22.37
C GLU A 256 1.08 -6.28 22.57
N SER A 257 0.52 -7.17 23.38
CA SER A 257 1.09 -8.48 23.68
C SER A 257 0.29 -9.66 23.13
N THR A 258 -0.91 -9.39 22.60
CA THR A 258 -1.85 -10.38 22.08
C THR A 258 -2.56 -9.84 20.85
N MET A 259 -3.00 -10.73 19.99
CA MET A 259 -4.06 -10.43 19.01
C MET A 259 -5.39 -10.86 19.66
N ILE A 260 -6.41 -10.01 19.58
CA ILE A 260 -7.76 -10.30 20.03
C ILE A 260 -8.71 -10.46 18.85
N ILE A 261 -9.64 -11.39 18.93
CA ILE A 261 -10.69 -11.63 17.95
C ILE A 261 -12.05 -11.41 18.61
N ALA A 262 -12.87 -10.58 18.00
CA ALA A 262 -14.23 -10.30 18.53
C ALA A 262 -15.26 -10.16 17.39
N ASP A 263 -16.48 -10.64 17.64
CA ASP A 263 -17.64 -10.35 16.80
C ASP A 263 -18.26 -9.04 17.27
N ILE A 264 -18.23 -8.05 16.39
CA ILE A 264 -18.74 -6.71 16.62
C ILE A 264 -19.95 -6.39 15.73
N THR A 265 -20.63 -7.40 15.23
CA THR A 265 -21.83 -7.26 14.38
C THR A 265 -22.92 -6.47 15.09
N ASP A 266 -23.22 -6.83 16.34
CA ASP A 266 -24.07 -6.02 17.21
C ASP A 266 -23.24 -4.98 17.96
N LYS A 267 -23.28 -3.75 17.46
CA LYS A 267 -22.51 -2.64 18.03
C LYS A 267 -22.81 -2.33 19.50
N SER A 268 -23.99 -2.76 19.98
CA SER A 268 -24.42 -2.57 21.37
C SER A 268 -24.01 -3.73 22.28
N ASN A 269 -23.58 -4.85 21.70
CA ASN A 269 -23.26 -6.08 22.45
C ASN A 269 -22.15 -6.88 21.75
N PRO A 270 -20.92 -6.33 21.63
CA PRO A 270 -19.79 -7.05 21.04
C PRO A 270 -19.48 -8.32 21.83
N GLN A 271 -19.05 -9.36 21.13
CA GLN A 271 -18.77 -10.66 21.71
C GLN A 271 -17.28 -11.00 21.54
N TYR A 272 -16.59 -11.28 22.66
CA TYR A 272 -15.27 -11.88 22.61
C TYR A 272 -15.34 -13.27 21.97
N ILE A 273 -14.40 -13.59 21.09
CA ILE A 273 -14.26 -14.92 20.50
C ILE A 273 -13.03 -15.59 21.10
N SER A 274 -11.86 -15.04 20.86
CA SER A 274 -10.59 -15.61 21.33
C SER A 274 -9.48 -14.57 21.36
N ASP A 275 -8.35 -14.95 21.92
CA ASP A 275 -7.09 -14.21 21.81
C ASP A 275 -5.91 -15.16 21.59
N ILE A 276 -4.83 -14.62 21.06
CA ILE A 276 -3.60 -15.40 20.86
C ILE A 276 -2.38 -14.51 21.01
N SER A 277 -1.34 -15.07 21.60
CA SER A 277 0.00 -14.51 21.68
C SER A 277 1.03 -15.52 21.19
N TYR A 278 2.28 -15.11 21.04
CA TYR A 278 3.37 -15.97 20.67
C TYR A 278 4.60 -15.77 21.58
N ALA A 279 5.51 -16.75 21.56
CA ALA A 279 6.72 -16.63 22.35
C ALA A 279 7.58 -15.45 21.89
N SER A 280 7.95 -14.57 22.83
CA SER A 280 8.70 -13.33 22.59
C SER A 280 7.88 -12.21 21.92
N ALA A 281 6.55 -12.25 21.99
CA ALA A 281 5.74 -11.08 21.66
C ALA A 281 6.12 -9.92 22.58
N THR A 282 6.41 -8.78 21.98
CA THR A 282 6.84 -7.56 22.68
C THR A 282 5.80 -6.46 22.53
N TYR A 283 5.40 -6.19 21.28
CA TYR A 283 4.41 -5.18 20.97
C TYR A 283 3.69 -5.52 19.67
N THR A 284 2.65 -6.41 19.75
CA THR A 284 1.82 -6.68 18.57
C THR A 284 1.22 -5.37 18.09
N HIS A 285 1.56 -5.02 16.85
CA HIS A 285 1.42 -3.66 16.35
C HIS A 285 0.25 -3.52 15.36
N GLN A 286 0.36 -4.19 14.22
CA GLN A 286 -0.59 -4.12 13.11
C GLN A 286 -0.57 -5.44 12.35
N GLY A 287 -1.71 -5.84 11.77
CA GLY A 287 -1.78 -7.07 11.00
C GLY A 287 -2.86 -7.04 9.93
N TRP A 288 -2.77 -8.02 9.01
CA TRP A 288 -3.66 -8.13 7.88
C TRP A 288 -4.03 -9.57 7.56
N PHE A 289 -5.28 -9.82 7.15
CA PHE A 289 -5.71 -11.13 6.67
C PHE A 289 -5.05 -11.51 5.35
N SER A 290 -4.73 -12.81 5.20
CA SER A 290 -4.54 -13.40 3.88
C SER A 290 -5.83 -13.26 3.05
N LYS A 291 -5.70 -13.34 1.71
CA LYS A 291 -6.84 -13.19 0.78
C LYS A 291 -8.03 -14.11 1.10
N ASP A 292 -7.75 -15.34 1.49
CA ASP A 292 -8.74 -16.37 1.80
C ASP A 292 -9.16 -16.37 3.29
N LYS A 293 -8.61 -15.44 4.10
CA LYS A 293 -8.84 -15.30 5.53
C LYS A 293 -8.56 -16.56 6.36
N ARG A 294 -7.69 -17.46 5.85
CA ARG A 294 -7.18 -18.62 6.61
C ARG A 294 -6.08 -18.23 7.57
N TYR A 295 -5.37 -17.17 7.25
CA TYR A 295 -4.25 -16.67 8.03
C TYR A 295 -4.41 -15.19 8.35
N PHE A 296 -3.89 -14.81 9.52
CA PHE A 296 -3.68 -13.42 9.88
C PHE A 296 -2.21 -13.19 10.15
N LEU A 297 -1.62 -12.20 9.48
CA LEU A 297 -0.21 -11.86 9.58
C LEU A 297 -0.07 -10.65 10.49
N MET A 298 0.81 -10.73 11.50
CA MET A 298 0.97 -9.73 12.56
C MET A 298 2.42 -9.32 12.69
N GLY A 299 2.68 -8.00 12.69
CA GLY A 299 3.95 -7.39 13.04
C GLY A 299 4.10 -7.14 14.54
N ASP A 300 5.34 -7.05 15.02
CA ASP A 300 5.70 -6.72 16.40
C ASP A 300 6.76 -5.61 16.42
N GLU A 301 6.33 -4.37 16.57
CA GLU A 301 7.17 -3.18 16.38
C GLU A 301 8.40 -3.10 17.29
N LEU A 302 8.41 -3.79 18.42
CA LEU A 302 9.47 -3.60 19.42
C LEU A 302 10.38 -4.81 19.63
N ASP A 303 10.15 -5.94 18.99
CA ASP A 303 10.93 -7.14 19.27
C ASP A 303 12.36 -7.08 18.72
N GLU A 304 12.62 -6.38 17.61
CA GLU A 304 13.97 -6.11 17.15
C GLU A 304 14.72 -5.18 18.09
N ILE A 305 14.05 -4.13 18.56
CA ILE A 305 14.64 -3.12 19.45
C ILE A 305 14.95 -3.74 20.82
N MET A 306 14.01 -4.49 21.37
CA MET A 306 14.12 -5.00 22.74
C MET A 306 14.86 -6.33 22.85
N ASN A 307 14.75 -7.18 21.84
CA ASN A 307 15.29 -8.54 21.87
C ASN A 307 16.45 -8.73 20.89
N GLY A 308 16.73 -7.76 19.99
CA GLY A 308 17.81 -7.86 19.00
C GLY A 308 17.52 -8.92 17.93
N LEU A 309 16.26 -9.09 17.57
CA LEU A 309 15.80 -10.07 16.58
C LEU A 309 15.89 -9.45 15.16
N PRO A 310 15.84 -10.26 14.10
CA PRO A 310 15.57 -9.74 12.77
C PRO A 310 14.11 -9.30 12.65
N THR A 311 13.76 -8.53 11.62
CA THR A 311 12.36 -8.26 11.20
C THR A 311 11.55 -9.55 11.22
N ARG A 312 10.38 -9.58 11.89
CA ARG A 312 9.57 -10.79 12.01
C ARG A 312 8.09 -10.53 11.74
N ILE A 313 7.44 -11.53 11.15
CA ILE A 313 5.99 -11.57 10.99
C ILE A 313 5.47 -12.84 11.64
N ALA A 314 4.58 -12.70 12.63
CA ALA A 314 3.87 -13.82 13.20
C ALA A 314 2.68 -14.19 12.30
N VAL A 315 2.64 -15.42 11.83
CA VAL A 315 1.55 -15.93 11.00
C VAL A 315 0.65 -16.82 11.84
N TYR A 316 -0.56 -16.34 12.06
CA TYR A 316 -1.58 -17.10 12.78
C TYR A 316 -2.48 -17.84 11.80
N ASN A 317 -2.70 -19.15 12.03
CA ASN A 317 -3.82 -19.85 11.40
C ASN A 317 -5.09 -19.49 12.16
N VAL A 318 -6.08 -18.97 11.43
CA VAL A 318 -7.37 -18.50 11.93
C VAL A 318 -8.53 -19.14 11.16
N GLU A 319 -8.31 -20.38 10.64
CA GLU A 319 -9.38 -21.17 9.99
C GLU A 319 -10.51 -21.49 10.96
N ASP A 320 -10.23 -21.52 12.26
CA ASP A 320 -11.16 -21.62 13.38
C ASP A 320 -10.88 -20.40 14.27
N LEU A 321 -11.79 -19.41 14.27
CA LEU A 321 -11.65 -18.16 15.01
C LEU A 321 -11.72 -18.36 16.53
N ASP A 322 -12.34 -19.44 17.00
CA ASP A 322 -12.39 -19.82 18.42
C ASP A 322 -11.09 -20.44 18.92
N ASN A 323 -10.29 -21.01 18.02
CA ASN A 323 -9.06 -21.75 18.36
C ASN A 323 -7.88 -21.40 17.44
N PRO A 324 -7.48 -20.11 17.33
CA PRO A 324 -6.35 -19.72 16.52
C PRO A 324 -5.05 -20.30 17.06
N PHE A 325 -4.07 -20.52 16.18
CA PHE A 325 -2.74 -20.95 16.60
C PHE A 325 -1.63 -20.33 15.74
N VAL A 326 -0.43 -20.23 16.29
CA VAL A 326 0.75 -19.78 15.55
C VAL A 326 1.11 -20.83 14.50
N HIS A 327 0.97 -20.49 13.22
CA HIS A 327 1.36 -21.35 12.12
C HIS A 327 2.88 -21.38 11.98
N PHE A 328 3.50 -20.19 11.87
CA PHE A 328 4.95 -20.00 11.93
C PHE A 328 5.32 -18.54 12.19
N ILE A 329 6.60 -18.29 12.42
CA ILE A 329 7.19 -16.95 12.45
C ILE A 329 8.10 -16.85 11.24
N TRP A 330 7.85 -15.87 10.36
CA TRP A 330 8.77 -15.52 9.29
C TRP A 330 9.84 -14.57 9.82
N GLU A 331 11.08 -14.74 9.37
CA GLU A 331 12.21 -13.86 9.70
C GLU A 331 12.78 -13.24 8.42
N GLY A 332 12.88 -11.93 8.40
CA GLY A 332 13.40 -11.15 7.30
C GLY A 332 14.93 -11.12 7.24
N PRO A 333 15.48 -10.54 6.16
CA PRO A 333 16.93 -10.50 5.94
C PRO A 333 17.64 -9.38 6.72
N THR A 334 16.90 -8.43 7.30
CA THR A 334 17.44 -7.26 8.01
C THR A 334 17.08 -7.31 9.49
N THR A 335 17.63 -6.37 10.27
CA THR A 335 17.26 -6.13 11.67
C THR A 335 16.43 -4.86 11.83
N ALA A 336 15.96 -4.28 10.74
CA ALA A 336 15.09 -3.12 10.76
C ALA A 336 13.72 -3.51 11.35
N THR A 337 13.15 -2.60 12.09
CA THR A 337 11.87 -2.80 12.76
C THR A 337 10.73 -2.80 11.74
N ASP A 338 9.84 -3.79 11.80
CA ASP A 338 8.62 -3.81 11.00
C ASP A 338 7.57 -2.83 11.57
N HIS A 339 6.69 -2.37 10.70
CA HIS A 339 5.61 -1.46 11.06
C HIS A 339 4.31 -1.86 10.37
N ASN A 340 3.76 -1.05 9.47
CA ASN A 340 2.48 -1.33 8.82
C ASN A 340 2.63 -2.28 7.63
N MET A 341 1.67 -3.20 7.47
CA MET A 341 1.65 -4.15 6.37
C MET A 341 0.25 -4.26 5.74
N TYR A 342 0.24 -4.52 4.43
CA TYR A 342 -0.98 -4.73 3.66
C TYR A 342 -0.81 -5.87 2.68
N ILE A 343 -1.90 -6.61 2.42
CA ILE A 343 -1.89 -7.75 1.51
C ILE A 343 -2.84 -7.50 0.35
N ILE A 344 -2.31 -7.68 -0.86
CA ILE A 344 -3.10 -7.72 -2.10
C ILE A 344 -2.85 -9.08 -2.75
N ASP A 345 -3.91 -9.86 -2.91
CA ASP A 345 -3.82 -11.24 -3.35
C ASP A 345 -2.80 -12.05 -2.52
N ASP A 346 -1.73 -12.53 -3.13
CA ASP A 346 -0.66 -13.28 -2.46
C ASP A 346 0.62 -12.44 -2.29
N THR A 347 0.49 -11.12 -2.31
CA THR A 347 1.61 -10.19 -2.13
C THR A 347 1.43 -9.36 -0.88
N LEU A 348 2.41 -9.43 0.01
CA LEU A 348 2.48 -8.58 1.21
C LEU A 348 3.42 -7.42 0.96
N TYR A 349 2.97 -6.22 1.30
CA TYR A 349 3.72 -4.97 1.31
C TYR A 349 3.94 -4.54 2.75
N LEU A 350 5.19 -4.41 3.16
CA LEU A 350 5.60 -4.09 4.52
C LEU A 350 6.37 -2.77 4.55
N ALA A 351 5.94 -1.82 5.34
CA ALA A 351 6.79 -0.72 5.79
C ALA A 351 7.73 -1.26 6.88
N ASN A 352 9.03 -1.20 6.64
CA ASN A 352 10.04 -1.79 7.52
C ASN A 352 11.05 -0.71 7.94
N TYR A 353 10.54 0.36 8.52
CA TYR A 353 11.28 1.56 8.95
C TYR A 353 12.58 1.79 8.16
N ALA A 354 13.74 1.54 8.79
CA ALA A 354 15.05 1.81 8.20
C ALA A 354 15.37 1.01 6.91
N ALA A 355 14.67 -0.11 6.67
CA ALA A 355 14.82 -0.90 5.45
C ALA A 355 13.81 -0.55 4.35
N GLY A 356 13.01 0.50 4.56
CA GLY A 356 12.06 1.01 3.58
C GLY A 356 10.85 0.09 3.36
N MET A 357 10.36 0.00 2.13
CA MET A 357 9.29 -0.91 1.74
C MET A 357 9.87 -2.28 1.35
N ARG A 358 9.35 -3.36 1.94
CA ARG A 358 9.68 -4.75 1.57
C ARG A 358 8.45 -5.42 0.96
N VAL A 359 8.66 -6.25 -0.05
CA VAL A 359 7.55 -6.91 -0.77
C VAL A 359 7.79 -8.41 -0.80
N LEU A 360 6.83 -9.16 -0.26
CA LEU A 360 6.93 -10.60 -0.11
C LEU A 360 5.86 -11.33 -0.93
N ASP A 361 6.24 -12.38 -1.62
CA ASP A 361 5.33 -13.40 -2.14
C ASP A 361 4.99 -14.36 -0.99
N ILE A 362 3.72 -14.43 -0.64
CA ILE A 362 3.17 -15.26 0.43
C ILE A 362 2.33 -16.43 -0.11
N SER A 363 2.36 -16.68 -1.41
CA SER A 363 1.56 -17.73 -2.07
C SER A 363 1.80 -19.14 -1.54
N ASP A 364 2.97 -19.38 -0.94
CA ASP A 364 3.36 -20.66 -0.35
C ASP A 364 3.26 -20.67 1.20
N ILE A 365 2.33 -19.88 1.74
CA ILE A 365 2.10 -19.72 3.19
C ILE A 365 1.78 -21.05 3.90
N ASP A 366 1.07 -21.97 3.23
CA ASP A 366 0.75 -23.30 3.75
C ASP A 366 2.02 -24.13 4.04
N ASN A 367 3.09 -23.91 3.29
CA ASN A 367 4.40 -24.55 3.50
C ASN A 367 5.36 -23.70 4.34
N MET A 368 4.87 -22.64 4.99
CA MET A 368 5.66 -21.75 5.85
C MET A 368 6.79 -21.04 5.10
N ASN A 369 6.53 -20.65 3.85
CA ASN A 369 7.54 -20.09 2.97
C ASN A 369 7.08 -18.73 2.40
N PHE A 370 7.81 -17.65 2.77
CA PHE A 370 7.69 -16.34 2.16
C PHE A 370 8.96 -16.03 1.38
N VAL A 371 8.81 -15.42 0.21
CA VAL A 371 9.93 -15.04 -0.64
C VAL A 371 9.90 -13.54 -0.86
N GLU A 372 10.98 -12.84 -0.49
CA GLU A 372 11.11 -11.44 -0.84
C GLU A 372 11.29 -11.30 -2.36
N ILE A 373 10.36 -10.60 -3.00
CA ILE A 373 10.28 -10.41 -4.45
C ILE A 373 10.59 -8.98 -4.90
N GLY A 374 10.79 -8.07 -3.96
CA GLY A 374 11.15 -6.70 -4.25
C GLY A 374 11.29 -5.84 -3.00
N PHE A 375 11.90 -4.69 -3.15
CA PHE A 375 12.02 -3.68 -2.10
C PHE A 375 12.34 -2.29 -2.68
N PHE A 376 12.07 -1.26 -1.88
CA PHE A 376 12.56 0.09 -2.08
C PHE A 376 13.00 0.66 -0.73
N ASP A 377 14.31 0.92 -0.58
CA ASP A 377 14.93 1.36 0.66
C ASP A 377 14.98 2.89 0.72
N THR A 378 14.23 3.51 1.64
CA THR A 378 14.17 4.97 1.82
C THR A 378 15.33 5.53 2.63
N LEU A 379 16.12 4.69 3.31
CA LEU A 379 17.26 5.09 4.13
C LEU A 379 18.52 4.22 3.86
N PRO A 380 19.13 4.31 2.67
CA PRO A 380 20.21 3.43 2.28
C PRO A 380 21.38 3.40 3.25
N GLY A 381 21.83 2.18 3.58
CA GLY A 381 22.98 1.95 4.45
C GLY A 381 22.66 1.97 5.95
N ASN A 382 21.38 1.90 6.32
CA ASN A 382 20.94 1.79 7.71
C ASN A 382 19.76 0.81 7.82
N ASP A 383 20.03 -0.45 8.11
CA ASP A 383 19.03 -1.50 8.32
C ASP A 383 18.92 -1.91 9.81
N VAL A 384 19.18 -0.97 10.73
CA VAL A 384 19.16 -1.26 12.17
C VAL A 384 17.77 -1.05 12.75
N ALA A 385 17.51 -1.74 13.86
CA ALA A 385 16.28 -1.57 14.63
C ALA A 385 16.08 -0.11 15.10
N GLY A 386 14.87 0.40 14.93
CA GLY A 386 14.49 1.76 15.32
C GLY A 386 13.21 2.19 14.62
N THR A 387 12.58 3.25 15.11
CA THR A 387 11.27 3.76 14.67
C THR A 387 11.38 5.03 13.84
N ALA A 388 12.40 5.15 13.01
CA ALA A 388 12.60 6.26 12.09
C ALA A 388 12.69 5.75 10.66
N SER A 389 12.15 6.47 9.70
CA SER A 389 12.10 6.21 8.26
C SER A 389 10.73 5.71 7.79
N ALA A 390 10.63 4.68 6.94
CA ALA A 390 9.36 4.26 6.32
C ALA A 390 8.30 3.87 7.36
N TRP A 391 7.26 4.68 7.46
CA TRP A 391 6.15 4.50 8.41
C TRP A 391 5.02 3.66 7.84
N ASN A 392 4.60 3.98 6.63
CA ASN A 392 3.47 3.31 5.99
C ASN A 392 3.70 3.14 4.49
N VAL A 393 3.04 2.13 3.91
CA VAL A 393 2.95 1.93 2.47
C VAL A 393 1.47 1.83 2.08
N TYR A 394 1.09 2.43 0.95
CA TYR A 394 -0.25 2.29 0.41
C TYR A 394 -0.16 1.71 -1.00
N PRO A 395 -0.55 0.43 -1.20
CA PRO A 395 -0.35 -0.26 -2.47
C PRO A 395 -1.61 -0.36 -3.35
N TYR A 396 -2.71 0.34 -3.01
CA TYR A 396 -4.03 0.08 -3.61
C TYR A 396 -4.40 1.00 -4.79
N PHE A 397 -3.49 1.82 -5.32
CA PHE A 397 -3.81 2.65 -6.48
C PHE A 397 -4.01 1.81 -7.74
N PRO A 398 -5.11 2.02 -8.50
CA PRO A 398 -5.40 1.27 -9.75
C PRO A 398 -4.32 1.41 -10.82
N SER A 399 -3.55 2.50 -10.82
CA SER A 399 -2.43 2.71 -11.74
C SER A 399 -1.22 1.81 -11.47
N GLY A 400 -1.19 1.14 -10.28
CA GLY A 400 -0.03 0.43 -9.78
C GLY A 400 1.03 1.35 -9.15
N ASN A 401 0.74 2.63 -8.97
CA ASN A 401 1.55 3.50 -8.12
C ASN A 401 1.44 3.02 -6.67
N LEU A 402 2.54 3.15 -5.92
CA LEU A 402 2.57 2.93 -4.48
C LEU A 402 3.14 4.20 -3.84
N ILE A 403 2.73 4.47 -2.62
CA ILE A 403 3.36 5.52 -1.81
C ILE A 403 3.97 4.92 -0.56
N ILE A 404 5.08 5.54 -0.14
CA ILE A 404 5.72 5.26 1.14
C ILE A 404 5.80 6.60 1.88
N SER A 405 5.18 6.69 3.05
CA SER A 405 5.40 7.83 3.94
C SER A 405 6.59 7.56 4.84
N ASP A 406 7.44 8.55 4.98
CA ASP A 406 8.68 8.46 5.76
C ASP A 406 8.73 9.58 6.81
N VAL A 407 9.15 9.22 8.02
CA VAL A 407 9.19 10.13 9.19
C VAL A 407 10.08 11.33 8.93
N ALA A 408 11.20 11.15 8.23
CA ALA A 408 12.23 12.16 8.04
C ALA A 408 12.36 12.64 6.58
N GLU A 409 12.06 11.77 5.63
CA GLU A 409 12.35 12.00 4.20
C GLU A 409 11.12 12.44 3.40
N GLY A 410 9.91 12.33 3.96
CA GLY A 410 8.67 12.79 3.35
C GLY A 410 7.91 11.69 2.59
N LEU A 411 7.40 11.98 1.41
CA LEU A 411 6.57 11.10 0.60
C LEU A 411 7.35 10.58 -0.60
N PHE A 412 7.46 9.26 -0.72
CA PHE A 412 7.96 8.60 -1.91
C PHE A 412 6.79 8.07 -2.74
N ILE A 413 6.88 8.25 -4.05
CA ILE A 413 5.98 7.65 -5.03
C ILE A 413 6.84 6.67 -5.82
N VAL A 414 6.51 5.40 -5.71
CA VAL A 414 7.25 4.33 -6.37
C VAL A 414 6.31 3.50 -7.25
N LYS A 415 6.87 2.81 -8.21
CA LYS A 415 6.12 1.93 -9.10
C LYS A 415 6.93 0.68 -9.40
N LYS A 416 6.24 -0.46 -9.52
CA LYS A 416 6.92 -1.68 -9.93
C LYS A 416 7.58 -1.47 -11.29
N THR A 417 8.88 -1.77 -11.38
CA THR A 417 9.65 -1.65 -12.61
C THR A 417 8.96 -2.45 -13.73
N GLU A 418 8.58 -1.76 -14.79
CA GLU A 418 8.12 -2.44 -15.99
C GLU A 418 9.34 -3.06 -16.68
N ASN A 419 9.56 -4.34 -16.45
CA ASN A 419 10.52 -5.06 -17.25
C ASN A 419 10.06 -5.01 -18.70
N LEU A 420 10.66 -4.13 -19.50
CA LEU A 420 10.58 -4.15 -20.97
C LEU A 420 11.29 -5.40 -21.56
N SER A 421 11.90 -6.26 -20.74
CA SER A 421 12.14 -7.62 -21.14
C SER A 421 10.78 -8.18 -21.53
N VAL A 422 10.64 -8.58 -22.79
CA VAL A 422 9.52 -9.42 -23.21
C VAL A 422 9.38 -10.46 -22.10
N GLU A 423 8.36 -10.29 -21.22
CA GLU A 423 8.04 -11.33 -20.26
C GLU A 423 8.14 -12.63 -21.04
N ASP A 424 8.67 -13.67 -20.42
CA ASP A 424 8.48 -15.03 -20.89
C ASP A 424 6.97 -15.29 -20.87
N ILE A 425 6.29 -14.63 -21.81
CA ILE A 425 4.88 -14.80 -22.08
C ILE A 425 4.76 -16.23 -22.52
N ASN A 426 4.50 -17.02 -21.52
CA ASN A 426 4.26 -18.44 -21.60
C ASN A 426 5.49 -19.33 -21.68
N LYS A 427 5.62 -20.18 -20.72
CA LYS A 427 6.15 -21.53 -20.80
C LYS A 427 5.40 -22.40 -21.86
N THR A 428 4.84 -21.81 -22.88
CA THR A 428 4.39 -22.52 -24.06
C THR A 428 5.63 -22.72 -24.90
N ASN A 429 6.27 -23.88 -24.75
CA ASN A 429 7.43 -24.23 -25.54
C ASN A 429 7.03 -24.28 -27.02
N VAL A 430 7.34 -23.21 -27.75
CA VAL A 430 7.19 -23.16 -29.19
C VAL A 430 8.52 -23.55 -29.82
N THR A 431 8.52 -24.63 -30.55
CA THR A 431 9.67 -25.08 -31.33
C THR A 431 9.40 -24.87 -32.82
N MET A 432 10.45 -24.48 -33.57
CA MET A 432 10.40 -24.32 -35.03
C MET A 432 11.59 -25.05 -35.64
N PHE A 433 11.31 -26.02 -36.50
CA PHE A 433 12.37 -26.78 -37.13
C PHE A 433 11.97 -27.19 -38.58
N PRO A 434 12.89 -27.02 -39.57
CA PRO A 434 14.17 -26.36 -39.50
C PRO A 434 14.06 -24.84 -39.35
N ASN A 435 14.99 -24.24 -38.60
CA ASN A 435 15.23 -22.80 -38.57
C ASN A 435 16.76 -22.60 -38.44
N PRO A 436 17.44 -22.13 -39.49
CA PRO A 436 16.95 -21.56 -40.74
C PRO A 436 16.15 -22.55 -41.63
N ALA A 437 15.16 -22.01 -42.37
CA ALA A 437 14.29 -22.73 -43.26
C ALA A 437 14.52 -22.36 -44.72
N LYS A 438 14.31 -23.35 -45.63
CA LYS A 438 14.36 -23.11 -47.09
C LYS A 438 12.98 -23.15 -47.73
N ASN A 439 12.28 -24.27 -47.58
CA ASN A 439 10.99 -24.49 -48.22
C ASN A 439 9.83 -24.58 -47.19
N THR A 440 10.09 -25.17 -46.04
CA THR A 440 9.09 -25.34 -44.98
C THR A 440 9.77 -25.26 -43.60
N THR A 441 8.98 -24.86 -42.61
CA THR A 441 9.31 -25.05 -41.20
C THR A 441 8.10 -25.55 -40.43
N ASN A 442 8.30 -26.51 -39.53
CA ASN A 442 7.23 -27.02 -38.67
C ASN A 442 7.29 -26.22 -37.34
N ILE A 443 6.13 -25.72 -36.97
CA ILE A 443 5.90 -24.99 -35.71
C ILE A 443 5.15 -25.97 -34.81
N THR A 444 5.67 -26.21 -33.59
CA THR A 444 5.03 -27.08 -32.61
C THR A 444 4.92 -26.33 -31.30
N VAL A 445 3.77 -26.49 -30.63
CA VAL A 445 3.46 -25.86 -29.33
C VAL A 445 3.19 -26.97 -28.31
N ASP A 446 4.02 -27.04 -27.28
CA ASP A 446 3.85 -28.06 -26.24
C ASP A 446 2.74 -27.65 -25.25
N GLY A 447 1.79 -28.57 -25.01
CA GLY A 447 0.74 -28.39 -24.01
C GLY A 447 -0.37 -27.41 -24.36
N ASN A 448 -0.40 -26.90 -25.61
CA ASN A 448 -1.41 -25.94 -26.07
C ASN A 448 -1.77 -26.17 -27.55
N VAL A 449 -2.80 -25.47 -28.06
CA VAL A 449 -3.19 -25.52 -29.48
C VAL A 449 -2.85 -24.21 -30.18
N ILE A 450 -2.43 -24.31 -31.43
CA ILE A 450 -2.26 -23.18 -32.34
C ILE A 450 -3.63 -22.80 -32.88
N GLN A 451 -4.08 -21.58 -32.61
CA GLN A 451 -5.33 -21.02 -33.11
C GLN A 451 -5.08 -20.07 -34.28
N SER A 452 -3.97 -19.32 -34.24
CA SER A 452 -3.57 -18.40 -35.29
C SER A 452 -2.05 -18.37 -35.47
N ILE A 453 -1.59 -18.10 -36.68
CA ILE A 453 -0.21 -17.81 -37.01
C ILE A 453 -0.16 -16.58 -37.91
N LYS A 454 0.63 -15.60 -37.51
CA LYS A 454 0.94 -14.41 -38.27
C LYS A 454 2.44 -14.34 -38.51
N VAL A 455 2.82 -14.07 -39.76
CA VAL A 455 4.24 -13.85 -40.14
C VAL A 455 4.41 -12.44 -40.66
N SER A 456 5.36 -11.71 -40.11
CA SER A 456 5.72 -10.36 -40.54
C SER A 456 7.21 -10.26 -40.87
N ASP A 457 7.59 -9.31 -41.70
CA ASP A 457 8.99 -8.90 -41.85
C ASP A 457 9.45 -8.05 -40.66
N VAL A 458 10.75 -7.69 -40.62
CA VAL A 458 11.35 -6.89 -39.54
C VAL A 458 10.83 -5.46 -39.48
N LEU A 459 10.09 -4.98 -40.47
CA LEU A 459 9.42 -3.68 -40.47
C LEU A 459 7.95 -3.77 -40.04
N GLY A 460 7.48 -4.96 -39.64
CA GLY A 460 6.12 -5.18 -39.18
C GLY A 460 5.10 -5.40 -40.30
N LYS A 461 5.52 -5.48 -41.57
CA LYS A 461 4.62 -5.77 -42.69
C LYS A 461 4.20 -7.24 -42.64
N GLU A 462 2.89 -7.48 -42.64
CA GLU A 462 2.33 -8.82 -42.68
C GLU A 462 2.63 -9.50 -44.03
N ILE A 463 3.18 -10.72 -43.97
CA ILE A 463 3.54 -11.57 -45.11
C ILE A 463 2.60 -12.74 -45.25
N PHE A 464 2.14 -13.29 -44.11
CA PHE A 464 1.23 -14.44 -44.09
C PHE A 464 0.43 -14.41 -42.81
N MET A 465 -0.84 -14.82 -42.89
CA MET A 465 -1.70 -15.00 -41.73
C MET A 465 -2.63 -16.19 -41.94
N VAL A 466 -2.83 -16.98 -40.93
CA VAL A 466 -3.84 -18.04 -40.85
C VAL A 466 -4.47 -18.04 -39.45
N SER A 467 -5.79 -18.24 -39.39
CA SER A 467 -6.57 -18.31 -38.17
C SER A 467 -7.53 -19.49 -38.18
N SER A 468 -8.20 -19.72 -37.05
CA SER A 468 -9.13 -20.83 -36.85
C SER A 468 -8.48 -22.21 -36.96
N LEU A 469 -7.20 -22.30 -36.59
CA LEU A 469 -6.49 -23.55 -36.42
C LEU A 469 -6.92 -24.19 -35.08
N ASN A 470 -6.75 -25.50 -34.98
CA ASN A 470 -6.96 -26.23 -33.73
C ASN A 470 -6.04 -27.46 -33.73
N SER A 471 -4.74 -27.22 -33.69
CA SER A 471 -3.69 -28.24 -33.76
C SER A 471 -2.50 -27.80 -32.92
N ASP A 472 -1.76 -28.73 -32.34
CA ASP A 472 -0.49 -28.48 -31.65
C ASP A 472 0.68 -28.29 -32.63
N THR A 473 0.47 -28.53 -33.91
CA THR A 473 1.50 -28.40 -34.95
C THR A 473 0.96 -27.67 -36.19
N PHE A 474 1.85 -26.92 -36.86
CA PHE A 474 1.54 -26.26 -38.15
C PHE A 474 2.78 -26.25 -39.03
N THR A 475 2.63 -26.65 -40.30
CA THR A 475 3.71 -26.58 -41.29
C THR A 475 3.57 -25.31 -42.11
N LEU A 476 4.48 -24.38 -41.92
CA LEU A 476 4.56 -23.15 -42.71
C LEU A 476 5.37 -23.38 -43.97
N ASN A 477 4.74 -23.13 -45.15
CA ASN A 477 5.44 -23.13 -46.43
C ASN A 477 6.18 -21.79 -46.62
N THR A 478 7.48 -21.85 -46.70
CA THR A 478 8.41 -20.68 -46.82
C THR A 478 9.01 -20.56 -48.22
N SER A 479 8.65 -21.42 -49.20
CA SER A 479 9.26 -21.44 -50.54
C SER A 479 9.10 -20.14 -51.33
N ASN A 480 8.12 -19.32 -51.00
CA ASN A 480 7.88 -18.00 -51.62
C ASN A 480 8.41 -16.82 -50.79
N PHE A 481 9.06 -17.09 -49.68
CA PHE A 481 9.63 -16.03 -48.82
C PHE A 481 11.04 -15.66 -49.34
N GLN A 482 11.38 -14.39 -49.27
CA GLN A 482 12.74 -13.96 -49.61
C GLN A 482 13.69 -14.33 -48.47
N THR A 483 14.97 -14.56 -48.82
CA THR A 483 16.01 -14.73 -47.80
C THR A 483 16.04 -13.54 -46.83
N GLY A 484 15.99 -13.84 -45.56
CA GLY A 484 15.93 -12.81 -44.54
C GLY A 484 15.39 -13.28 -43.18
N VAL A 485 15.12 -12.32 -42.30
CA VAL A 485 14.57 -12.54 -40.95
C VAL A 485 13.10 -12.16 -40.94
N TYR A 486 12.28 -13.05 -40.38
CA TYR A 486 10.85 -12.87 -40.18
C TYR A 486 10.48 -13.10 -38.72
N LEU A 487 9.39 -12.48 -38.30
CA LEU A 487 8.78 -12.67 -36.99
C LEU A 487 7.50 -13.49 -37.15
N ILE A 488 7.40 -14.58 -36.41
CA ILE A 488 6.21 -15.42 -36.36
C ILE A 488 5.53 -15.21 -35.04
N THR A 489 4.30 -14.69 -35.07
CA THR A 489 3.44 -14.53 -33.89
C THR A 489 2.37 -15.64 -33.90
N ILE A 490 2.28 -16.35 -32.78
CA ILE A 490 1.38 -17.48 -32.58
C ILE A 490 0.32 -17.09 -31.55
N ASN A 491 -0.96 -17.27 -31.87
CA ASN A 491 -2.10 -16.94 -31.01
C ASN A 491 -2.13 -15.48 -30.55
N ASP A 492 -1.58 -14.56 -31.34
CA ASP A 492 -1.37 -13.12 -31.03
C ASP A 492 -0.59 -12.88 -29.72
N ASN A 493 0.14 -13.88 -29.26
CA ASN A 493 0.76 -13.89 -27.93
C ASN A 493 2.27 -14.23 -27.98
N VAL A 494 2.69 -15.31 -28.62
CA VAL A 494 4.09 -15.75 -28.65
C VAL A 494 4.74 -15.37 -29.98
N THR A 495 5.81 -14.55 -29.95
CA THR A 495 6.58 -14.19 -31.14
C THR A 495 7.94 -14.87 -31.14
N LYS A 496 8.31 -15.52 -32.25
CA LYS A 496 9.59 -16.20 -32.47
C LYS A 496 10.23 -15.73 -33.77
N LYS A 497 11.57 -15.74 -33.81
CA LYS A 497 12.36 -15.39 -34.99
C LYS A 497 12.48 -16.60 -35.92
N LEU A 498 12.15 -16.41 -37.21
CA LEU A 498 12.41 -17.34 -38.29
C LEU A 498 13.45 -16.78 -39.27
N ILE A 499 14.40 -17.58 -39.64
CA ILE A 499 15.43 -17.25 -40.65
C ILE A 499 15.14 -18.04 -41.91
N ILE A 500 15.10 -17.38 -43.07
CA ILE A 500 14.92 -17.98 -44.40
C ILE A 500 16.26 -17.88 -45.14
N GLU A 501 16.71 -19.03 -45.70
CA GLU A 501 17.94 -19.13 -46.49
C GLU A 501 17.65 -19.34 -48.00
#